data_0781c021e66f908b97f059c7737a0ae4
#
_entry.id   0781c021e66f908b97f059c7737a0ae4
#
_cell.length_a   1.000
_cell.length_b   1.000
_cell.length_c   1.000
_cell.angle_alpha   90.00
_cell.angle_beta   90.00
_cell.angle_gamma   90.00
#
_symmetry.space_group_name_H-M   'P 1'
#
loop_
_entity.id
_entity.type
_entity.pdbx_description
1 polymer ?
#
loop_
_entity_poly.entity_id
_entity_poly.type
_entity_poly.pdbx_seq_one_letter_code
_entity_poly.pdbx_strand_id
1 'polypeptide(L)'
;MSSPAYVFASFPDDSSLKTVIESIAFSEKVLRGVKSEVLKQIESVLSCKPVEFDGRYKSEPKEILYIDNYSDPDETFKNIEQALKGFNPGIIENTEKLQEAFGLFFVIEDEPDKIAFQKFSRRMLINKKTSFFKASSSEVYDYLPESSFSLANSISGYYERSSKRLFIRSAFVGRQIFPSFSDEYVPGATVSEIREFLERPQFDISAIQDFNSDSQKLARLVWLIRDSGIKLADRLEDLRDISTALNLKCITEDGHIRLFPDIEKTKLVLQIILKDVYRQGNEIFLSNSKRALTPF
;
A
#
# COMPACT_ATOMS: atom_id res chain seq x y z
N MET A 1 -14.47 -34.30 7.31
CA MET A 1 -14.42 -33.20 8.28
C MET A 1 -13.87 -32.00 7.54
N SER A 2 -14.56 -30.85 7.54
CA SER A 2 -14.05 -29.65 6.88
C SER A 2 -12.92 -29.10 7.74
N SER A 3 -11.77 -28.83 7.13
CA SER A 3 -10.63 -28.22 7.81
C SER A 3 -11.01 -26.85 8.40
N PRO A 4 -10.56 -26.52 9.60
CA PRO A 4 -10.87 -25.25 10.23
C PRO A 4 -10.36 -24.05 9.41
N ALA A 5 -11.01 -22.93 9.58
CA ALA A 5 -10.53 -21.63 9.17
C ALA A 5 -10.39 -20.77 10.43
N TYR A 6 -9.35 -19.93 10.45
CA TYR A 6 -9.14 -18.98 11.54
C TYR A 6 -9.26 -17.57 10.98
N VAL A 7 -9.91 -16.70 11.73
CA VAL A 7 -10.05 -15.29 11.37
C VAL A 7 -9.53 -14.45 12.52
N PHE A 8 -8.60 -13.55 12.20
CA PHE A 8 -7.99 -12.63 13.15
C PHE A 8 -8.23 -11.19 12.70
N ALA A 9 -8.24 -10.26 13.63
CA ALA A 9 -8.14 -8.83 13.36
C ALA A 9 -6.85 -8.28 13.97
N SER A 10 -6.20 -7.34 13.31
CA SER A 10 -5.04 -6.64 13.83
C SER A 10 -5.42 -5.25 14.34
N PHE A 11 -4.84 -4.87 15.48
CA PHE A 11 -5.08 -3.62 16.17
C PHE A 11 -3.78 -2.89 16.49
N PRO A 12 -3.82 -1.55 16.74
CA PRO A 12 -2.68 -0.85 17.30
C PRO A 12 -2.35 -1.43 18.69
N ASP A 13 -1.07 -1.54 18.99
CA ASP A 13 -0.60 -1.79 20.35
C ASP A 13 -0.32 -0.44 21.00
N ASP A 14 -1.05 -0.09 22.04
CA ASP A 14 -0.91 1.18 22.77
C ASP A 14 0.47 1.38 23.40
N SER A 15 1.23 0.29 23.58
CA SER A 15 2.54 0.30 24.25
C SER A 15 3.73 0.27 23.28
N SER A 16 3.52 -0.02 22.01
CA SER A 16 4.57 -0.19 21.01
C SER A 16 4.11 0.19 19.61
N LEU A 17 5.04 0.25 18.64
CA LEU A 17 4.72 0.42 17.22
C LEU A 17 4.25 -0.88 16.54
N LYS A 18 4.10 -1.96 17.31
CA LYS A 18 3.71 -3.28 16.80
C LYS A 18 2.19 -3.43 16.74
N THR A 19 1.73 -4.52 16.15
CA THR A 19 0.32 -4.86 16.12
C THR A 19 -0.01 -5.98 17.11
N VAL A 20 -1.19 -5.86 17.72
CA VAL A 20 -1.82 -6.96 18.47
C VAL A 20 -2.82 -7.64 17.56
N ILE A 21 -2.91 -8.97 17.63
CA ILE A 21 -3.96 -9.71 16.95
C ILE A 21 -4.95 -10.30 17.94
N GLU A 22 -6.22 -10.34 17.55
CA GLU A 22 -7.27 -11.03 18.30
C GLU A 22 -8.07 -11.90 17.34
N SER A 23 -8.56 -13.04 17.84
CA SER A 23 -9.39 -13.94 17.04
C SER A 23 -10.84 -13.49 17.02
N ILE A 24 -11.50 -13.74 15.89
CA ILE A 24 -12.95 -13.54 15.75
C ILE A 24 -13.62 -14.91 15.84
N ALA A 25 -14.44 -15.09 16.86
CA ALA A 25 -15.19 -16.32 17.03
C ALA A 25 -16.40 -16.35 16.11
N PHE A 26 -16.39 -17.25 15.14
CA PHE A 26 -17.51 -17.52 14.26
C PHE A 26 -18.08 -18.92 14.51
N SER A 27 -19.38 -19.08 14.27
CA SER A 27 -19.96 -20.43 14.20
C SER A 27 -19.37 -21.22 13.01
N GLU A 28 -19.36 -22.54 13.09
CA GLU A 28 -18.86 -23.40 12.01
C GLU A 28 -19.57 -23.16 10.66
N LYS A 29 -20.84 -22.80 10.69
CA LYS A 29 -21.60 -22.46 9.48
C LYS A 29 -21.05 -21.21 8.82
N VAL A 30 -20.74 -20.17 9.60
CA VAL A 30 -20.16 -18.92 9.10
C VAL A 30 -18.75 -19.15 8.62
N LEU A 31 -17.91 -19.87 9.37
CA LEU A 31 -16.55 -20.20 8.94
C LEU A 31 -16.49 -20.95 7.61
N ARG A 32 -17.44 -21.87 7.34
CA ARG A 32 -17.54 -22.53 6.04
C ARG A 32 -17.83 -21.55 4.91
N GLY A 33 -18.73 -20.58 5.14
CA GLY A 33 -19.03 -19.52 4.18
C GLY A 33 -17.82 -18.61 3.92
N VAL A 34 -17.15 -18.15 4.99
CA VAL A 34 -15.94 -17.33 4.91
C VAL A 34 -14.84 -18.06 4.15
N LYS A 35 -14.60 -19.34 4.49
CA LYS A 35 -13.61 -20.19 3.81
C LYS A 35 -13.85 -20.25 2.31
N SER A 36 -15.09 -20.59 1.90
CA SER A 36 -15.45 -20.69 0.48
C SER A 36 -15.24 -19.38 -0.27
N GLU A 37 -15.60 -18.27 0.35
CA GLU A 37 -15.47 -16.95 -0.27
C GLU A 37 -14.02 -16.49 -0.36
N VAL A 38 -13.24 -16.66 0.71
CA VAL A 38 -11.81 -16.28 0.74
C VAL A 38 -10.99 -17.12 -0.24
N LEU A 39 -11.27 -18.41 -0.40
CA LEU A 39 -10.61 -19.27 -1.39
C LEU A 39 -10.81 -18.74 -2.81
N LYS A 40 -12.04 -18.40 -3.21
CA LYS A 40 -12.32 -17.79 -4.52
C LYS A 40 -11.55 -16.49 -4.72
N GLN A 41 -11.47 -15.68 -3.67
CA GLN A 41 -10.74 -14.41 -3.72
C GLN A 41 -9.22 -14.63 -3.83
N ILE A 42 -8.65 -15.64 -3.16
CA ILE A 42 -7.25 -16.05 -3.33
C ILE A 42 -6.99 -16.48 -4.77
N GLU A 43 -7.83 -17.35 -5.35
CA GLU A 43 -7.72 -17.78 -6.75
C GLU A 43 -7.73 -16.59 -7.72
N SER A 44 -8.62 -15.62 -7.49
CA SER A 44 -8.67 -14.39 -8.27
C SER A 44 -7.38 -13.59 -8.19
N VAL A 45 -6.74 -13.55 -7.02
CA VAL A 45 -5.46 -12.82 -6.84
C VAL A 45 -4.30 -13.61 -7.42
N LEU A 46 -4.28 -14.93 -7.30
CA LEU A 46 -3.27 -15.79 -7.92
C LEU A 46 -3.27 -15.71 -9.45
N SER A 47 -4.39 -15.34 -10.06
CA SER A 47 -4.47 -15.09 -11.51
C SER A 47 -3.86 -13.78 -11.95
N CYS A 48 -3.50 -12.88 -11.02
CA CYS A 48 -2.83 -11.62 -11.31
C CYS A 48 -1.35 -11.84 -11.63
N LYS A 49 -0.79 -11.00 -12.51
CA LYS A 49 0.64 -11.01 -12.81
C LYS A 49 1.41 -10.43 -11.61
N PRO A 50 2.34 -11.17 -11.00
CA PRO A 50 3.17 -10.64 -9.93
C PRO A 50 4.20 -9.64 -10.48
N VAL A 51 4.35 -8.51 -9.79
CA VAL A 51 5.33 -7.47 -10.09
C VAL A 51 6.06 -7.10 -8.80
N GLU A 52 7.37 -7.09 -8.85
CA GLU A 52 8.19 -6.73 -7.69
C GLU A 52 7.95 -5.28 -7.29
N PHE A 53 7.78 -5.05 -5.99
CA PHE A 53 7.55 -3.72 -5.45
C PHE A 53 8.87 -3.03 -5.13
N ASP A 54 9.20 -2.01 -5.90
CA ASP A 54 10.38 -1.15 -5.76
C ASP A 54 10.13 0.11 -4.92
N GLY A 55 8.99 0.18 -4.22
CA GLY A 55 8.58 1.36 -3.44
C GLY A 55 7.93 2.48 -4.27
N ARG A 56 7.87 2.38 -5.60
CA ARG A 56 7.35 3.40 -6.53
C ARG A 56 6.21 2.91 -7.41
N TYR A 57 6.31 1.67 -7.87
CA TYR A 57 5.41 1.14 -8.88
C TYR A 57 3.96 1.10 -8.40
N LYS A 58 3.05 1.57 -9.23
CA LYS A 58 1.61 1.46 -9.03
C LYS A 58 1.09 0.31 -9.90
N SER A 59 0.58 -0.72 -9.24
CA SER A 59 0.01 -1.88 -9.94
C SER A 59 -1.12 -1.48 -10.88
N GLU A 60 -1.13 -2.11 -12.05
CA GLU A 60 -2.23 -2.05 -13.00
C GLU A 60 -3.36 -3.03 -12.65
N PRO A 61 -4.55 -2.89 -13.25
CA PRO A 61 -5.56 -3.93 -13.16
C PRO A 61 -4.96 -5.28 -13.61
N LYS A 62 -5.19 -6.35 -12.85
CA LYS A 62 -4.61 -7.70 -13.05
C LYS A 62 -3.12 -7.84 -12.71
N GLU A 63 -2.54 -6.88 -12.02
CA GLU A 63 -1.23 -7.02 -11.39
C GLU A 63 -1.37 -7.09 -9.88
N ILE A 64 -0.39 -7.75 -9.24
CA ILE A 64 -0.23 -7.78 -7.80
C ILE A 64 1.23 -7.49 -7.47
N LEU A 65 1.45 -6.58 -6.54
CA LEU A 65 2.80 -6.25 -6.07
C LEU A 65 3.28 -7.34 -5.12
N TYR A 66 4.56 -7.71 -5.19
CA TYR A 66 5.15 -8.59 -4.19
C TYR A 66 6.43 -8.00 -3.60
N ILE A 67 6.69 -8.36 -2.35
CA ILE A 67 7.90 -8.03 -1.61
C ILE A 67 8.52 -9.33 -1.16
N ASP A 68 9.72 -9.62 -1.65
CA ASP A 68 10.49 -10.78 -1.22
C ASP A 68 11.09 -10.57 0.18
N ASN A 69 11.19 -11.67 0.95
CA ASN A 69 11.75 -11.66 2.30
C ASN A 69 11.13 -10.56 3.19
N TYR A 70 9.80 -10.47 3.16
CA TYR A 70 9.08 -9.49 3.99
C TYR A 70 9.46 -9.65 5.46
N SER A 71 9.97 -8.58 6.05
CA SER A 71 10.53 -8.58 7.41
C SER A 71 9.48 -8.67 8.52
N ASP A 72 8.19 -8.42 8.19
CA ASP A 72 7.07 -8.33 9.14
C ASP A 72 7.37 -7.37 10.30
N PRO A 73 7.66 -6.09 10.02
CA PRO A 73 8.11 -5.14 11.02
C PRO A 73 7.08 -4.91 12.14
N ASP A 74 5.80 -5.10 11.82
CA ASP A 74 4.70 -4.99 12.77
C ASP A 74 4.46 -6.27 13.60
N GLU A 75 5.22 -7.34 13.34
CA GLU A 75 5.07 -8.68 13.91
C GLU A 75 3.67 -9.31 13.70
N THR A 76 2.92 -8.83 12.72
CA THR A 76 1.54 -9.28 12.46
C THR A 76 1.46 -10.76 12.11
N PHE A 77 2.25 -11.20 11.14
CA PHE A 77 2.25 -12.60 10.71
C PHE A 77 2.88 -13.51 11.74
N LYS A 78 3.93 -13.05 12.43
CA LYS A 78 4.56 -13.76 13.54
C LYS A 78 3.53 -14.04 14.66
N ASN A 79 2.73 -13.05 15.02
CA ASN A 79 1.69 -13.19 16.06
C ASN A 79 0.59 -14.16 15.63
N ILE A 80 0.18 -14.13 14.35
CA ILE A 80 -0.77 -15.11 13.79
C ILE A 80 -0.18 -16.51 13.86
N GLU A 81 1.08 -16.71 13.49
CA GLU A 81 1.75 -18.01 13.57
C GLU A 81 1.86 -18.54 14.99
N GLN A 82 2.08 -17.68 15.98
CA GLN A 82 2.06 -18.05 17.38
C GLN A 82 0.68 -18.49 17.83
N ALA A 83 -0.37 -17.79 17.42
CA ALA A 83 -1.76 -18.15 17.70
C ALA A 83 -2.11 -19.54 17.13
N LEU A 84 -1.67 -19.83 15.90
CA LEU A 84 -1.87 -21.15 15.28
C LEU A 84 -1.12 -22.28 16.01
N LYS A 85 -0.06 -21.96 16.76
CA LYS A 85 0.68 -22.92 17.62
C LYS A 85 0.08 -23.07 19.00
N GLY A 86 -1.08 -22.46 19.27
CA GLY A 86 -1.81 -22.60 20.53
C GLY A 86 -1.60 -21.44 21.53
N PHE A 87 -0.88 -20.39 21.15
CA PHE A 87 -0.84 -19.17 21.94
C PHE A 87 -2.21 -18.47 21.83
N ASN A 88 -2.83 -18.14 22.96
CA ASN A 88 -4.16 -17.50 22.93
C ASN A 88 -4.03 -16.00 22.58
N PRO A 89 -4.48 -15.55 21.41
CA PRO A 89 -4.39 -14.15 21.00
C PRO A 89 -5.48 -13.26 21.62
N GLY A 90 -6.37 -13.81 22.46
CA GLY A 90 -7.61 -13.16 22.87
C GLY A 90 -8.74 -13.34 21.86
N ILE A 91 -9.95 -13.03 22.28
CA ILE A 91 -11.16 -13.14 21.46
C ILE A 91 -11.85 -11.78 21.46
N ILE A 92 -12.27 -11.33 20.28
CA ILE A 92 -13.06 -10.10 20.15
C ILE A 92 -14.47 -10.37 20.69
N GLU A 93 -14.78 -9.78 21.82
CA GLU A 93 -16.09 -9.90 22.47
C GLU A 93 -17.11 -8.88 21.93
N ASN A 94 -16.63 -7.73 21.45
CA ASN A 94 -17.47 -6.64 20.96
C ASN A 94 -17.08 -6.23 19.54
N THR A 95 -18.03 -6.26 18.61
CA THR A 95 -17.83 -5.81 17.23
C THR A 95 -17.48 -4.32 17.13
N GLU A 96 -17.79 -3.49 18.13
CA GLU A 96 -17.39 -2.07 18.16
C GLU A 96 -15.87 -1.92 18.18
N LYS A 97 -15.14 -2.84 18.82
CA LYS A 97 -13.67 -2.88 18.81
C LYS A 97 -13.10 -2.98 17.41
N LEU A 98 -13.79 -3.65 16.48
CA LEU A 98 -13.36 -3.73 15.08
C LEU A 98 -13.25 -2.36 14.40
N GLN A 99 -13.81 -1.27 14.96
CA GLN A 99 -13.64 0.07 14.41
C GLN A 99 -12.18 0.53 14.42
N GLU A 100 -11.37 -0.04 15.30
CA GLU A 100 -9.95 0.28 15.48
C GLU A 100 -9.04 -0.68 14.69
N ALA A 101 -9.60 -1.73 14.10
CA ALA A 101 -8.82 -2.72 13.38
C ALA A 101 -8.22 -2.15 12.08
N PHE A 102 -6.97 -2.49 11.81
CA PHE A 102 -6.30 -2.21 10.54
C PHE A 102 -6.74 -3.16 9.44
N GLY A 103 -6.84 -4.44 9.75
CA GLY A 103 -7.17 -5.49 8.79
C GLY A 103 -7.74 -6.75 9.42
N LEU A 104 -8.36 -7.57 8.56
CA LEU A 104 -8.78 -8.93 8.87
C LEU A 104 -7.84 -9.91 8.16
N PHE A 105 -7.47 -10.98 8.85
CA PHE A 105 -6.57 -12.01 8.37
C PHE A 105 -7.25 -13.36 8.41
N PHE A 106 -7.09 -14.13 7.33
CA PHE A 106 -7.75 -15.40 7.13
C PHE A 106 -6.70 -16.48 6.93
N VAL A 107 -6.71 -17.50 7.79
CA VAL A 107 -5.88 -18.70 7.65
C VAL A 107 -6.81 -19.85 7.32
N ILE A 108 -6.55 -20.52 6.21
CA ILE A 108 -7.36 -21.61 5.71
C ILE A 108 -6.47 -22.85 5.62
N GLU A 109 -6.85 -23.93 6.28
CA GLU A 109 -6.02 -25.15 6.31
C GLU A 109 -5.83 -25.81 4.94
N ASP A 110 -6.75 -25.62 3.99
CA ASP A 110 -6.57 -26.10 2.61
C ASP A 110 -5.47 -25.35 1.85
N GLU A 111 -5.12 -24.14 2.31
CA GLU A 111 -4.04 -23.30 1.81
C GLU A 111 -3.15 -22.85 2.96
N PRO A 112 -2.52 -23.78 3.71
CA PRO A 112 -1.87 -23.47 4.98
C PRO A 112 -0.63 -22.58 4.86
N ASP A 113 -0.07 -22.50 3.64
CA ASP A 113 1.07 -21.62 3.35
C ASP A 113 0.66 -20.16 3.16
N LYS A 114 -0.62 -19.87 2.98
CA LYS A 114 -1.11 -18.52 2.70
C LYS A 114 -1.94 -17.95 3.84
N ILE A 115 -1.59 -16.74 4.27
CA ILE A 115 -2.41 -15.92 5.15
C ILE A 115 -3.01 -14.81 4.31
N ALA A 116 -4.27 -14.94 3.93
CA ALA A 116 -4.97 -13.91 3.17
C ALA A 116 -5.38 -12.76 4.10
N PHE A 117 -5.46 -11.54 3.59
CA PHE A 117 -5.88 -10.40 4.38
C PHE A 117 -6.72 -9.41 3.58
N GLN A 118 -7.59 -8.71 4.33
CA GLN A 118 -8.39 -7.59 3.84
C GLN A 118 -8.19 -6.37 4.73
N LYS A 119 -8.11 -5.19 4.11
CA LYS A 119 -8.27 -3.95 4.88
C LYS A 119 -9.65 -3.94 5.51
N PHE A 120 -9.69 -3.66 6.80
CA PHE A 120 -10.94 -3.39 7.49
C PHE A 120 -11.29 -1.89 7.44
N SER A 121 -12.55 -1.57 7.31
CA SER A 121 -13.02 -0.18 7.35
C SER A 121 -14.33 -0.10 8.11
N ARG A 122 -14.57 1.05 8.77
CA ARG A 122 -15.82 1.31 9.50
C ARG A 122 -17.09 1.12 8.67
N ARG A 123 -16.99 1.26 7.34
CA ARG A 123 -18.13 1.03 6.42
C ARG A 123 -18.55 -0.44 6.35
N MET A 124 -17.66 -1.35 6.75
CA MET A 124 -17.95 -2.79 6.81
C MET A 124 -18.78 -3.15 8.05
N LEU A 125 -18.83 -2.25 9.06
CA LEU A 125 -19.69 -2.42 10.23
C LEU A 125 -21.12 -1.98 9.88
N ILE A 126 -22.04 -2.90 10.06
CA ILE A 126 -23.48 -2.65 9.93
C ILE A 126 -23.97 -2.22 11.31
N ASN A 127 -23.93 -0.91 11.59
CA ASN A 127 -24.35 -0.38 12.88
C ASN A 127 -25.88 -0.39 13.02
N LYS A 128 -26.38 -0.93 14.13
CA LYS A 128 -27.68 -0.73 14.87
C LYS A 128 -28.92 -0.15 14.13
N LYS A 129 -28.84 0.10 12.85
CA LYS A 129 -30.04 0.37 12.04
C LYS A 129 -30.61 -0.96 11.64
N THR A 130 -31.90 -1.10 11.86
CA THR A 130 -32.70 -2.23 11.40
C THR A 130 -32.25 -2.65 9.99
N SER A 131 -31.50 -3.73 9.92
CA SER A 131 -31.03 -4.26 8.63
C SER A 131 -31.91 -5.43 8.24
N PHE A 132 -32.47 -5.36 7.05
CA PHE A 132 -33.25 -6.44 6.48
C PHE A 132 -32.37 -7.17 5.46
N PHE A 133 -32.31 -8.47 5.52
CA PHE A 133 -31.65 -9.28 4.51
C PHE A 133 -32.60 -10.32 3.94
N LYS A 134 -32.40 -10.66 2.67
CA LYS A 134 -33.16 -11.70 1.99
C LYS A 134 -32.23 -12.87 1.73
N ALA A 135 -32.51 -14.02 2.34
CA ALA A 135 -31.81 -15.25 1.97
C ALA A 135 -32.19 -15.63 0.55
N SER A 136 -31.22 -16.11 -0.24
CA SER A 136 -31.41 -16.48 -1.65
C SER A 136 -32.52 -17.52 -1.91
N SER A 137 -32.88 -18.25 -0.87
CA SER A 137 -33.95 -19.29 -0.89
C SER A 137 -35.26 -18.86 -0.25
N SER A 138 -35.36 -17.59 0.23
CA SER A 138 -36.54 -17.10 0.92
C SER A 138 -37.23 -15.96 0.15
N GLU A 139 -38.56 -15.94 0.13
CA GLU A 139 -39.31 -14.79 -0.38
C GLU A 139 -39.46 -13.65 0.62
N VAL A 140 -39.08 -13.89 1.88
CA VAL A 140 -39.25 -12.97 3.01
C VAL A 140 -37.89 -12.38 3.43
N TYR A 141 -37.89 -11.12 3.83
CA TYR A 141 -36.75 -10.47 4.46
C TYR A 141 -36.69 -10.83 5.94
N ASP A 142 -35.51 -11.21 6.40
CA ASP A 142 -35.21 -11.41 7.81
C ASP A 142 -34.60 -10.17 8.43
N TYR A 143 -34.71 -10.08 9.76
CA TYR A 143 -34.23 -8.99 10.59
C TYR A 143 -32.96 -9.40 11.32
N LEU A 144 -31.91 -8.56 11.23
CA LEU A 144 -30.68 -8.69 12.03
C LEU A 144 -30.75 -7.76 13.25
N PRO A 145 -31.00 -8.31 14.45
CA PRO A 145 -31.19 -7.48 15.65
C PRO A 145 -29.90 -6.93 16.24
N GLU A 146 -28.76 -7.46 15.83
CA GLU A 146 -27.45 -7.16 16.42
C GLU A 146 -26.50 -6.50 15.41
N SER A 147 -25.47 -5.84 15.94
CA SER A 147 -24.41 -5.28 15.10
C SER A 147 -23.67 -6.41 14.39
N SER A 148 -23.49 -6.26 13.08
CA SER A 148 -22.80 -7.21 12.22
C SER A 148 -21.76 -6.50 11.39
N PHE A 149 -20.87 -7.26 10.74
CA PHE A 149 -19.96 -6.71 9.75
C PHE A 149 -19.98 -7.52 8.46
N SER A 150 -19.59 -6.88 7.37
CA SER A 150 -19.45 -7.50 6.05
C SER A 150 -17.99 -7.70 5.69
N LEU A 151 -17.72 -8.73 4.90
CA LEU A 151 -16.42 -8.89 4.25
C LEU A 151 -16.41 -8.13 2.91
N ALA A 152 -15.27 -7.62 2.50
CA ALA A 152 -15.10 -7.05 1.18
C ALA A 152 -15.18 -8.17 0.10
N ASN A 153 -15.55 -7.79 -1.12
CA ASN A 153 -15.66 -8.73 -2.25
C ASN A 153 -14.28 -9.16 -2.81
N SER A 154 -13.18 -8.66 -2.23
CA SER A 154 -11.84 -9.03 -2.63
C SER A 154 -10.86 -8.91 -1.48
N ILE A 155 -9.89 -9.84 -1.40
CA ILE A 155 -8.76 -9.69 -0.48
C ILE A 155 -7.85 -8.55 -0.93
N SER A 156 -7.19 -7.95 0.03
CA SER A 156 -6.17 -6.90 -0.17
C SER A 156 -4.83 -7.48 -0.59
N GLY A 157 -4.57 -8.74 -0.23
CA GLY A 157 -3.37 -9.48 -0.52
C GLY A 157 -3.28 -10.78 0.27
N TYR A 158 -2.12 -11.40 0.21
CA TYR A 158 -1.79 -12.56 1.02
C TYR A 158 -0.30 -12.59 1.34
N TYR A 159 0.05 -13.25 2.44
CA TYR A 159 1.42 -13.55 2.82
C TYR A 159 1.68 -15.05 2.62
N GLU A 160 2.76 -15.37 1.91
CA GLU A 160 3.22 -16.74 1.67
C GLU A 160 4.29 -17.08 2.70
N ARG A 161 3.97 -18.00 3.59
CA ARG A 161 4.78 -18.31 4.78
C ARG A 161 6.11 -18.98 4.44
N SER A 162 6.09 -19.91 3.49
CA SER A 162 7.28 -20.68 3.08
C SER A 162 8.35 -19.81 2.44
N SER A 163 7.96 -18.85 1.60
CA SER A 163 8.86 -17.95 0.89
C SER A 163 9.08 -16.62 1.61
N LYS A 164 8.33 -16.35 2.69
CA LYS A 164 8.26 -15.03 3.35
C LYS A 164 7.97 -13.89 2.38
N ARG A 165 7.08 -14.14 1.44
CA ARG A 165 6.72 -13.17 0.41
C ARG A 165 5.37 -12.55 0.71
N LEU A 166 5.32 -11.21 0.73
CA LEU A 166 4.09 -10.45 0.87
C LEU A 166 3.57 -10.06 -0.51
N PHE A 167 2.32 -10.40 -0.81
CA PHE A 167 1.61 -9.98 -2.01
C PHE A 167 0.52 -8.97 -1.63
N ILE A 168 0.52 -7.80 -2.26
CA ILE A 168 -0.45 -6.71 -2.00
C ILE A 168 -0.98 -6.13 -3.30
N ARG A 169 -2.25 -5.74 -3.31
CA ARG A 169 -2.86 -5.11 -4.49
C ARG A 169 -2.29 -3.72 -4.78
N SER A 170 -1.86 -3.00 -3.77
CA SER A 170 -1.19 -1.69 -3.93
C SER A 170 -0.45 -1.29 -2.65
N ALA A 171 0.57 -0.45 -2.78
CA ALA A 171 1.28 0.14 -1.64
C ALA A 171 0.37 0.95 -0.72
N PHE A 172 -0.68 1.59 -1.26
CA PHE A 172 -1.66 2.33 -0.47
C PHE A 172 -2.40 1.40 0.51
N VAL A 173 -2.79 0.21 0.06
CA VAL A 173 -3.43 -0.80 0.91
C VAL A 173 -2.44 -1.34 1.95
N GLY A 174 -1.19 -1.59 1.56
CA GLY A 174 -0.13 -2.01 2.50
C GLY A 174 0.00 -1.06 3.68
N ARG A 175 0.08 0.25 3.42
CA ARG A 175 0.17 1.30 4.44
C ARG A 175 -1.03 1.37 5.39
N GLN A 176 -2.18 0.85 4.99
CA GLN A 176 -3.40 0.90 5.78
C GLN A 176 -3.58 -0.31 6.68
N ILE A 177 -2.91 -1.41 6.37
CA ILE A 177 -2.99 -2.68 7.10
C ILE A 177 -1.76 -2.86 8.00
N PHE A 178 -0.59 -2.40 7.54
CA PHE A 178 0.68 -2.55 8.20
C PHE A 178 1.24 -1.17 8.55
N PRO A 179 1.18 -0.72 9.81
CA PRO A 179 1.61 0.62 10.22
C PRO A 179 3.04 0.97 9.80
N SER A 180 4.00 0.07 10.01
CA SER A 180 5.42 0.29 9.67
C SER A 180 5.75 0.11 8.19
N PHE A 181 4.76 -0.22 7.34
CA PHE A 181 4.99 -0.48 5.91
C PHE A 181 5.65 0.70 5.18
N SER A 182 5.25 1.93 5.54
CA SER A 182 5.81 3.12 4.90
C SER A 182 7.28 3.30 5.24
N ASP A 183 7.65 3.12 6.50
CA ASP A 183 9.01 3.35 6.99
C ASP A 183 9.98 2.33 6.41
N GLU A 184 9.55 1.08 6.30
CA GLU A 184 10.38 -0.02 5.82
C GLU A 184 10.46 -0.08 4.28
N TYR A 185 9.31 0.00 3.60
CA TYR A 185 9.23 -0.28 2.16
C TYR A 185 8.99 0.96 1.29
N VAL A 186 8.68 2.10 1.89
CA VAL A 186 8.47 3.37 1.18
C VAL A 186 9.16 4.52 1.94
N PRO A 187 10.46 4.38 2.31
CA PRO A 187 11.13 5.42 3.06
C PRO A 187 11.15 6.73 2.27
N GLY A 188 11.18 7.83 3.01
CA GLY A 188 11.23 9.18 2.46
C GLY A 188 12.21 10.06 3.23
N ALA A 189 12.74 11.07 2.57
CA ALA A 189 13.60 12.06 3.21
C ALA A 189 12.81 12.92 4.21
N THR A 190 13.43 13.28 5.31
CA THR A 190 12.92 14.28 6.26
C THR A 190 12.90 15.67 5.63
N VAL A 191 12.15 16.59 6.22
CA VAL A 191 12.10 17.99 5.74
C VAL A 191 13.50 18.63 5.71
N SER A 192 14.34 18.34 6.71
CA SER A 192 15.73 18.83 6.75
C SER A 192 16.56 18.27 5.61
N GLU A 193 16.45 16.97 5.33
CA GLU A 193 17.17 16.32 4.23
C GLU A 193 16.68 16.77 2.85
N ILE A 194 15.38 17.06 2.71
CA ILE A 194 14.84 17.64 1.48
C ILE A 194 15.46 19.01 1.25
N ARG A 195 15.49 19.87 2.28
CA ARG A 195 16.08 21.20 2.19
C ARG A 195 17.56 21.12 1.81
N GLU A 196 18.35 20.34 2.56
CA GLU A 196 19.77 20.12 2.27
C GLU A 196 20.01 19.64 0.82
N PHE A 197 19.15 18.73 0.34
CA PHE A 197 19.27 18.23 -1.02
C PHE A 197 18.98 19.29 -2.07
N LEU A 198 17.93 20.10 -1.88
CA LEU A 198 17.51 21.11 -2.85
C LEU A 198 18.40 22.38 -2.82
N GLU A 199 19.10 22.62 -1.71
CA GLU A 199 20.10 23.72 -1.57
C GLU A 199 21.48 23.39 -2.18
N ARG A 200 21.64 22.20 -2.80
CA ARG A 200 22.89 21.85 -3.47
C ARG A 200 23.21 22.80 -4.64
N PRO A 201 24.50 23.07 -4.91
CA PRO A 201 24.92 24.02 -5.95
C PRO A 201 24.39 23.74 -7.35
N GLN A 202 23.99 22.48 -7.62
CA GLN A 202 23.45 22.09 -8.91
C GLN A 202 22.01 22.57 -9.16
N PHE A 203 21.31 23.00 -8.10
CA PHE A 203 19.94 23.47 -8.19
C PHE A 203 19.84 24.99 -8.12
N ASP A 204 19.02 25.57 -8.98
CA ASP A 204 18.56 26.94 -8.89
C ASP A 204 17.20 26.96 -8.16
N ILE A 205 17.21 27.41 -6.92
CA ILE A 205 16.03 27.56 -6.05
C ILE A 205 15.60 29.01 -5.88
N SER A 206 16.15 29.93 -6.67
CA SER A 206 15.92 31.38 -6.53
C SER A 206 14.44 31.77 -6.59
N ALA A 207 13.62 30.98 -7.28
CA ALA A 207 12.18 31.18 -7.38
C ALA A 207 11.37 30.62 -6.20
N ILE A 208 12.00 29.84 -5.30
CA ILE A 208 11.32 29.18 -4.15
C ILE A 208 11.54 30.04 -2.91
N GLN A 209 10.50 30.71 -2.44
CA GLN A 209 10.56 31.61 -1.29
C GLN A 209 10.51 30.86 0.06
N ASP A 210 9.84 29.71 0.12
CA ASP A 210 9.71 28.93 1.34
C ASP A 210 9.51 27.43 1.06
N PHE A 211 10.19 26.59 1.83
CA PHE A 211 9.99 25.15 1.86
C PHE A 211 8.91 24.83 2.89
N ASN A 212 7.65 24.90 2.47
CA ASN A 212 6.48 24.64 3.29
C ASN A 212 6.14 23.14 3.41
N SER A 213 5.01 22.84 4.03
CA SER A 213 4.49 21.47 4.22
C SER A 213 4.37 20.67 2.91
N ASP A 214 4.24 21.34 1.76
CA ASP A 214 4.14 20.66 0.45
C ASP A 214 5.47 20.02 0.03
N SER A 215 6.60 20.44 0.59
CA SER A 215 7.91 19.81 0.34
C SER A 215 7.92 18.32 0.70
N GLN A 216 7.09 17.89 1.66
CA GLN A 216 6.94 16.46 2.00
C GLN A 216 6.48 15.62 0.80
N LYS A 217 5.82 16.22 -0.20
CA LYS A 217 5.47 15.53 -1.46
C LYS A 217 6.71 15.11 -2.27
N LEU A 218 7.87 15.70 -1.98
CA LEU A 218 9.15 15.39 -2.60
C LEU A 218 9.95 14.33 -1.81
N ALA A 219 9.55 14.03 -0.57
CA ALA A 219 10.32 13.21 0.37
C ALA A 219 10.81 11.89 -0.25
N ARG A 220 9.90 11.17 -0.92
CA ARG A 220 10.24 9.89 -1.55
C ARG A 220 11.21 10.04 -2.73
N LEU A 221 11.02 11.04 -3.57
CA LEU A 221 11.88 11.27 -4.73
C LEU A 221 13.29 11.68 -4.31
N VAL A 222 13.40 12.58 -3.34
CA VAL A 222 14.68 13.02 -2.78
C VAL A 222 15.42 11.84 -2.15
N TRP A 223 14.74 11.02 -1.35
CA TRP A 223 15.33 9.82 -0.75
C TRP A 223 15.87 8.89 -1.83
N LEU A 224 15.08 8.59 -2.87
CA LEU A 224 15.48 7.70 -3.96
C LEU A 224 16.68 8.24 -4.75
N ILE A 225 16.75 9.54 -5.02
CA ILE A 225 17.89 10.14 -5.73
C ILE A 225 19.16 10.02 -4.88
N ARG A 226 19.06 10.23 -3.58
CA ARG A 226 20.19 10.10 -2.65
C ARG A 226 20.66 8.65 -2.53
N ASP A 227 19.72 7.73 -2.37
CA ASP A 227 19.98 6.29 -2.18
C ASP A 227 20.54 5.63 -3.46
N SER A 228 20.04 6.03 -4.64
CA SER A 228 20.48 5.46 -5.93
C SER A 228 21.90 5.85 -6.35
N GLY A 229 22.53 6.79 -5.66
CA GLY A 229 23.84 7.31 -6.02
C GLY A 229 23.90 8.04 -7.38
N ILE A 230 22.74 8.47 -7.92
CA ILE A 230 22.65 9.20 -9.19
C ILE A 230 23.46 10.50 -9.10
N LYS A 231 24.40 10.68 -10.02
CA LYS A 231 25.10 11.95 -10.20
C LYS A 231 24.23 12.88 -11.05
N LEU A 232 23.88 14.04 -10.49
CA LEU A 232 23.01 15.01 -11.17
C LEU A 232 23.58 15.46 -12.52
N ALA A 233 24.90 15.56 -12.64
CA ALA A 233 25.58 15.93 -13.89
C ALA A 233 25.28 14.96 -15.05
N ASP A 234 25.16 13.67 -14.74
CA ASP A 234 24.89 12.63 -15.75
C ASP A 234 23.42 12.67 -16.27
N ARG A 235 22.60 13.53 -15.65
CA ARG A 235 21.19 13.65 -15.96
C ARG A 235 20.81 14.93 -16.72
N LEU A 236 21.78 15.83 -16.95
CA LEU A 236 21.51 17.13 -17.58
C LEU A 236 21.02 17.01 -19.04
N GLU A 237 21.51 16.02 -19.78
CA GLU A 237 21.07 15.76 -21.16
C GLU A 237 19.63 15.29 -21.20
N ASP A 238 19.27 14.27 -20.40
CA ASP A 238 17.90 13.79 -20.28
C ASP A 238 16.94 14.89 -19.83
N LEU A 239 17.39 15.73 -18.87
CA LEU A 239 16.62 16.90 -18.42
C LEU A 239 16.36 17.91 -19.53
N ARG A 240 17.36 18.19 -20.39
CA ARG A 240 17.19 19.11 -21.53
C ARG A 240 16.19 18.54 -22.54
N ASP A 241 16.35 17.29 -22.94
CA ASP A 241 15.54 16.66 -23.97
C ASP A 241 14.07 16.55 -23.54
N ILE A 242 13.84 15.96 -22.36
CA ILE A 242 12.48 15.72 -21.85
C ILE A 242 11.81 17.03 -21.47
N SER A 243 12.52 17.95 -20.81
CA SER A 243 11.95 19.22 -20.41
C SER A 243 11.60 20.12 -21.60
N THR A 244 12.40 20.09 -22.66
CA THR A 244 12.09 20.81 -23.89
C THR A 244 10.79 20.28 -24.52
N ALA A 245 10.64 18.98 -24.60
CA ALA A 245 9.43 18.35 -25.15
C ALA A 245 8.17 18.60 -24.29
N LEU A 246 8.36 18.82 -22.98
CA LEU A 246 7.27 19.17 -22.05
C LEU A 246 7.06 20.68 -21.90
N ASN A 247 7.82 21.52 -22.62
CA ASN A 247 7.86 22.97 -22.46
C ASN A 247 8.19 23.42 -21.02
N LEU A 248 8.96 22.60 -20.31
CA LEU A 248 9.38 22.83 -18.92
C LEU A 248 10.81 23.35 -18.87
N LYS A 249 11.04 24.64 -18.93
CA LYS A 249 12.39 25.25 -18.93
C LYS A 249 13.13 25.02 -17.61
N CYS A 250 13.54 23.77 -17.34
CA CYS A 250 14.16 23.37 -16.06
C CYS A 250 15.69 23.43 -16.06
N ILE A 251 16.35 23.90 -17.12
CA ILE A 251 17.79 24.16 -17.13
C ILE A 251 18.00 25.67 -17.36
N THR A 252 18.80 26.29 -16.49
CA THR A 252 19.18 27.71 -16.60
C THR A 252 20.27 27.88 -17.67
N GLU A 253 20.55 29.13 -18.06
CA GLU A 253 21.63 29.45 -19.02
C GLU A 253 23.00 29.02 -18.46
N ASP A 254 23.19 29.13 -17.14
CA ASP A 254 24.42 28.73 -16.43
C ASP A 254 24.50 27.21 -16.19
N GLY A 255 23.53 26.43 -16.67
CA GLY A 255 23.52 24.97 -16.58
C GLY A 255 23.01 24.39 -15.27
N HIS A 256 22.46 25.22 -14.38
CA HIS A 256 21.83 24.72 -13.14
C HIS A 256 20.43 24.14 -13.40
N ILE A 257 20.02 23.21 -12.55
CA ILE A 257 18.68 22.60 -12.58
C ILE A 257 17.71 23.55 -11.85
N ARG A 258 16.82 24.19 -12.59
CA ARG A 258 15.80 25.08 -12.02
C ARG A 258 14.71 24.27 -11.37
N LEU A 259 14.40 24.62 -10.13
CA LEU A 259 13.22 24.15 -9.39
C LEU A 259 12.14 25.24 -9.41
N PHE A 260 10.89 24.84 -9.26
CA PHE A 260 9.75 25.70 -9.43
C PHE A 260 9.01 25.92 -8.12
N PRO A 261 8.36 27.08 -7.90
CA PRO A 261 7.40 27.27 -6.80
C PRO A 261 6.23 26.26 -6.88
N ASP A 262 5.85 25.87 -8.10
CA ASP A 262 4.88 24.80 -8.34
C ASP A 262 5.52 23.45 -8.01
N ILE A 263 5.01 22.83 -6.94
CA ILE A 263 5.53 21.56 -6.42
C ILE A 263 5.41 20.41 -7.44
N GLU A 264 4.38 20.40 -8.28
CA GLU A 264 4.20 19.32 -9.27
C GLU A 264 5.23 19.46 -10.41
N LYS A 265 5.63 20.68 -10.78
CA LYS A 265 6.74 20.90 -11.72
C LYS A 265 8.08 20.46 -11.12
N THR A 266 8.37 20.85 -9.88
CA THR A 266 9.58 20.40 -9.17
C THR A 266 9.60 18.88 -9.04
N LYS A 267 8.49 18.27 -8.69
CA LYS A 267 8.36 16.81 -8.62
C LYS A 267 8.65 16.15 -9.97
N LEU A 268 8.17 16.71 -11.07
CA LEU A 268 8.45 16.21 -12.42
C LEU A 268 9.94 16.30 -12.77
N VAL A 269 10.62 17.39 -12.40
CA VAL A 269 12.09 17.52 -12.56
C VAL A 269 12.81 16.38 -11.82
N LEU A 270 12.44 16.11 -10.58
CA LEU A 270 13.05 15.01 -9.81
C LEU A 270 12.73 13.63 -10.40
N GLN A 271 11.55 13.44 -10.97
CA GLN A 271 11.17 12.21 -11.68
C GLN A 271 11.99 12.00 -12.96
N ILE A 272 12.31 13.07 -13.70
CA ILE A 272 13.22 12.99 -14.86
C ILE A 272 14.62 12.57 -14.39
N ILE A 273 15.13 13.15 -13.31
CA ILE A 273 16.41 12.76 -12.70
C ILE A 273 16.43 11.27 -12.36
N LEU A 274 15.35 10.73 -11.83
CA LEU A 274 15.21 9.32 -11.47
C LEU A 274 14.99 8.37 -12.66
N LYS A 275 14.87 8.87 -13.90
CA LYS A 275 14.44 8.10 -15.08
C LYS A 275 13.02 7.55 -14.98
N ASP A 276 12.19 8.15 -14.13
CA ASP A 276 10.77 7.81 -14.05
C ASP A 276 9.95 8.42 -15.20
N VAL A 277 10.58 9.28 -16.00
CA VAL A 277 10.01 9.87 -17.21
C VAL A 277 10.83 9.42 -18.41
N TYR A 278 10.18 8.91 -19.43
CA TYR A 278 10.83 8.47 -20.64
C TYR A 278 10.05 8.89 -21.89
N ARG A 279 10.74 8.96 -23.00
CA ARG A 279 10.17 9.31 -24.30
C ARG A 279 10.03 8.06 -25.17
N GLN A 280 8.87 7.90 -25.78
CA GLN A 280 8.64 6.89 -26.80
C GLN A 280 8.03 7.54 -28.04
N GLY A 281 8.80 7.68 -29.11
CA GLY A 281 8.41 8.45 -30.27
C GLY A 281 8.24 9.92 -29.93
N ASN A 282 7.04 10.47 -30.17
CA ASN A 282 6.68 11.85 -29.83
C ASN A 282 5.99 12.01 -28.48
N GLU A 283 5.74 10.93 -27.78
CA GLU A 283 5.02 10.94 -26.50
C GLU A 283 5.97 10.74 -25.32
N ILE A 284 5.62 11.34 -24.19
CA ILE A 284 6.38 11.25 -22.94
C ILE A 284 5.49 10.57 -21.89
N PHE A 285 6.07 9.60 -21.20
CA PHE A 285 5.37 8.76 -20.23
C PHE A 285 6.03 8.79 -18.87
N LEU A 286 5.21 8.60 -17.81
CA LEU A 286 5.68 8.24 -16.49
C LEU A 286 5.85 6.71 -16.42
N SER A 287 7.03 6.23 -16.05
CA SER A 287 7.33 4.79 -15.98
C SER A 287 6.46 4.05 -14.97
N ASN A 288 6.14 4.72 -13.85
CA ASN A 288 5.38 4.13 -12.75
C ASN A 288 3.86 4.13 -12.95
N SER A 289 3.35 4.70 -14.04
CA SER A 289 1.90 4.76 -14.30
C SER A 289 1.53 4.58 -15.76
N LYS A 290 2.51 4.42 -16.66
CA LYS A 290 2.33 4.36 -18.13
C LYS A 290 1.43 5.49 -18.68
N ARG A 291 1.32 6.58 -17.91
CA ARG A 291 0.49 7.73 -18.27
C ARG A 291 1.27 8.66 -19.16
N ALA A 292 0.71 8.97 -20.33
CA ALA A 292 1.25 10.02 -21.20
C ALA A 292 1.17 11.38 -20.48
N LEU A 293 2.24 12.15 -20.58
CA LEU A 293 2.32 13.51 -20.08
C LEU A 293 2.01 14.48 -21.21
N THR A 294 1.16 15.47 -20.92
CA THR A 294 0.90 16.60 -21.84
C THR A 294 1.88 17.74 -21.55
N PRO A 295 2.35 18.46 -22.57
CA PRO A 295 3.14 19.68 -22.38
C PRO A 295 2.40 20.71 -21.52
N PHE A 296 3.16 21.50 -20.77
CA PHE A 296 2.65 22.60 -19.95
C PHE A 296 2.36 23.87 -20.76
#